data_6de8e33b6559febc22168675d4421b3c
#
_entry.id   6de8e33b6559febc22168675d4421b3c
#
_cell.length_a   1.000
_cell.length_b   1.000
_cell.length_c   1.000
_cell.angle_alpha   90.00
_cell.angle_beta   90.00
_cell.angle_gamma   90.00
#
_symmetry.space_group_name_H-M   'P 1'
#
loop_
_entity.id
_entity.type
_entity.pdbx_description
1 polymer ?
#
loop_
_entity_poly.entity_id
_entity_poly.type
_entity_poly.pdbx_seq_one_letter_code
_entity_poly.pdbx_strand_id
1 'polypeptide(L)'
;MGNFAQKIIKNHLVSGEMQVGAEIGLKIDQTLTQDATGTMAYLQLEAMEIDRVKTELSVAYIDHNTLQSGFENADDHRYIQTVAKKHGLRFSRPGNGICHQVHLERFGKPGKTLIGSDSHTPTAGGIGMLGMGAGGLDVADGWVGTGFIIQNIPNAARRQGVLQGVYQTGVVQKPVGHQQYAGDVLIL
;
A
#
# COMPACT_ATOMS: atom_id res chain seq x y z
N MET A 1 -22.40 14.48 8.46
CA MET A 1 -21.13 14.80 7.73
C MET A 1 -20.05 13.87 8.25
N GLY A 2 -19.35 13.14 7.39
CA GLY A 2 -18.24 12.26 7.79
C GLY A 2 -16.94 13.05 8.01
N ASN A 3 -15.98 12.44 8.78
CA ASN A 3 -14.63 12.95 8.91
C ASN A 3 -13.85 12.81 7.59
N PHE A 4 -12.60 13.32 7.54
CA PHE A 4 -11.79 13.33 6.32
C PHE A 4 -11.52 11.93 5.77
N ALA A 5 -11.12 10.97 6.63
CA ALA A 5 -10.89 9.59 6.24
C ALA A 5 -12.16 8.93 5.66
N GLN A 6 -13.31 9.14 6.30
CA GLN A 6 -14.60 8.63 5.80
C GLN A 6 -14.95 9.18 4.42
N LYS A 7 -14.60 10.43 4.12
CA LYS A 7 -14.81 11.03 2.80
C LYS A 7 -13.92 10.35 1.74
N ILE A 8 -12.65 10.08 2.06
CA ILE A 8 -11.75 9.37 1.14
C ILE A 8 -12.28 7.96 0.89
N ILE A 9 -12.60 7.20 1.94
CA ILE A 9 -13.14 5.85 1.84
C ILE A 9 -14.39 5.85 0.95
N LYS A 10 -15.35 6.75 1.20
CA LYS A 10 -16.57 6.84 0.41
C LYS A 10 -16.30 7.08 -1.08
N ASN A 11 -15.33 7.93 -1.39
CA ASN A 11 -14.98 8.26 -2.77
C ASN A 11 -14.25 7.14 -3.52
N HIS A 12 -13.69 6.18 -2.78
CA HIS A 12 -12.93 5.04 -3.32
C HIS A 12 -13.65 3.70 -3.12
N LEU A 13 -14.87 3.71 -2.58
CA LEU A 13 -15.65 2.51 -2.34
C LEU A 13 -16.07 1.88 -3.67
N VAL A 14 -15.66 0.63 -3.91
CA VAL A 14 -16.01 -0.14 -5.11
C VAL A 14 -16.97 -1.28 -4.80
N SER A 15 -16.99 -1.77 -3.56
CA SER A 15 -17.92 -2.82 -3.10
C SER A 15 -18.15 -2.74 -1.60
N GLY A 16 -19.25 -3.33 -1.13
CA GLY A 16 -19.65 -3.34 0.28
C GLY A 16 -20.34 -2.05 0.72
N GLU A 17 -20.70 -2.00 1.99
CA GLU A 17 -21.34 -0.85 2.62
C GLU A 17 -20.43 -0.29 3.71
N MET A 18 -20.36 1.04 3.80
CA MET A 18 -19.50 1.75 4.75
C MET A 18 -20.09 1.68 6.19
N GLN A 19 -20.10 0.49 6.76
CA GLN A 19 -20.52 0.22 8.13
C GLN A 19 -19.34 -0.30 8.95
N VAL A 20 -19.28 0.06 10.24
CA VAL A 20 -18.24 -0.45 11.15
C VAL A 20 -18.36 -1.96 11.28
N GLY A 21 -17.26 -2.67 11.01
CA GLY A 21 -17.19 -4.13 11.03
C GLY A 21 -17.60 -4.82 9.73
N ALA A 22 -18.07 -4.07 8.74
CA ALA A 22 -18.34 -4.63 7.42
C ALA A 22 -17.08 -4.72 6.57
N GLU A 23 -17.05 -5.68 5.65
CA GLU A 23 -16.05 -5.80 4.62
C GLU A 23 -16.36 -4.82 3.48
N ILE A 24 -15.35 -4.08 3.05
CA ILE A 24 -15.47 -3.14 1.94
C ILE A 24 -14.29 -3.27 0.97
N GLY A 25 -14.57 -3.09 -0.31
CA GLY A 25 -13.54 -2.96 -1.34
C GLY A 25 -13.25 -1.50 -1.66
N LEU A 26 -11.96 -1.15 -1.67
CA LEU A 26 -11.49 0.20 -2.00
C LEU A 26 -10.64 0.20 -3.27
N LYS A 27 -10.90 1.16 -4.14
CA LYS A 27 -9.98 1.47 -5.24
C LYS A 27 -8.67 2.00 -4.68
N ILE A 28 -7.55 1.48 -5.16
CA ILE A 28 -6.22 1.96 -4.83
C ILE A 28 -5.70 2.85 -5.96
N ASP A 29 -5.36 4.10 -5.62
CA ASP A 29 -4.79 5.04 -6.59
C ASP A 29 -3.28 4.87 -6.74
N GLN A 30 -2.55 4.68 -5.63
CA GLN A 30 -1.10 4.63 -5.63
C GLN A 30 -0.58 3.44 -4.84
N THR A 31 0.57 2.91 -5.25
CA THR A 31 1.29 1.89 -4.49
C THR A 31 2.74 2.27 -4.29
N LEU A 32 3.29 1.79 -3.17
CA LEU A 32 4.68 1.93 -2.79
C LEU A 32 5.25 0.58 -2.38
N THR A 33 6.38 0.20 -2.95
CA THR A 33 7.18 -0.94 -2.49
C THR A 33 8.62 -0.50 -2.30
N GLN A 34 9.34 -1.18 -1.42
CA GLN A 34 10.76 -0.98 -1.18
C GLN A 34 11.51 -2.31 -1.29
N ASP A 35 12.83 -2.27 -1.35
CA ASP A 35 13.66 -3.42 -1.72
C ASP A 35 13.73 -4.54 -0.66
N ALA A 36 13.44 -4.27 0.61
CA ALA A 36 13.43 -5.31 1.63
C ALA A 36 12.19 -6.23 1.57
N THR A 37 11.06 -5.72 1.06
CA THR A 37 9.78 -6.45 1.01
C THR A 37 9.19 -6.57 -0.40
N GLY A 38 9.65 -5.74 -1.34
CA GLY A 38 9.09 -5.62 -2.67
C GLY A 38 9.24 -6.87 -3.53
N THR A 39 10.37 -7.57 -3.43
CA THR A 39 10.60 -8.82 -4.18
C THR A 39 9.48 -9.82 -3.99
N MET A 40 9.01 -10.00 -2.75
CA MET A 40 7.88 -10.90 -2.46
C MET A 40 6.58 -10.43 -3.11
N ALA A 41 6.30 -9.13 -3.10
CA ALA A 41 5.11 -8.58 -3.74
C ALA A 41 5.13 -8.79 -5.25
N TYR A 42 6.28 -8.62 -5.89
CA TYR A 42 6.44 -8.81 -7.32
C TYR A 42 6.36 -10.26 -7.77
N LEU A 43 6.90 -11.20 -6.99
CA LEU A 43 6.72 -12.62 -7.26
C LEU A 43 5.24 -13.02 -7.24
N GLN A 44 4.46 -12.41 -6.35
CA GLN A 44 3.00 -12.61 -6.31
C GLN A 44 2.30 -11.95 -7.51
N LEU A 45 2.71 -10.76 -7.92
CA LEU A 45 2.22 -10.11 -9.12
C LEU A 45 2.43 -10.98 -10.37
N GLU A 46 3.62 -11.56 -10.51
CA GLU A 46 3.94 -12.47 -11.62
C GLU A 46 3.11 -13.77 -11.56
N ALA A 47 2.93 -14.33 -10.35
CA ALA A 47 2.10 -15.52 -10.16
C ALA A 47 0.60 -15.27 -10.46
N MET A 48 0.14 -14.02 -10.37
CA MET A 48 -1.22 -13.62 -10.74
C MET A 48 -1.38 -13.36 -12.25
N GLU A 49 -0.32 -13.53 -13.04
CA GLU A 49 -0.29 -13.34 -14.51
C GLU A 49 -0.77 -11.93 -14.93
N ILE A 50 -0.45 -10.90 -14.13
CA ILE A 50 -0.84 -9.53 -14.41
C ILE A 50 0.21 -8.88 -15.31
N ASP A 51 -0.16 -8.57 -16.53
CA ASP A 51 0.73 -7.94 -17.50
C ASP A 51 1.15 -6.53 -17.07
N ARG A 52 0.24 -5.76 -16.52
CA ARG A 52 0.47 -4.37 -16.17
C ARG A 52 -0.37 -3.92 -14.99
N VAL A 53 0.25 -3.14 -14.10
CA VAL A 53 -0.46 -2.53 -12.96
C VAL A 53 -1.52 -1.53 -13.43
N LYS A 54 -2.67 -1.50 -12.74
CA LYS A 54 -3.84 -0.66 -13.11
C LYS A 54 -4.02 0.56 -12.21
N THR A 55 -3.15 0.76 -11.24
CA THR A 55 -3.14 1.95 -10.39
C THR A 55 -2.75 3.21 -11.18
N GLU A 56 -3.14 4.39 -10.70
CA GLU A 56 -2.70 5.66 -11.30
C GLU A 56 -1.18 5.84 -11.23
N LEU A 57 -0.57 5.35 -10.13
CA LEU A 57 0.86 5.41 -9.91
C LEU A 57 1.31 4.25 -9.02
N SER A 58 2.31 3.53 -9.48
CA SER A 58 3.02 2.53 -8.69
C SER A 58 4.52 2.81 -8.73
N VAL A 59 5.17 2.84 -7.57
CA VAL A 59 6.60 3.15 -7.47
C VAL A 59 7.33 2.08 -6.68
N ALA A 60 8.39 1.56 -7.28
CA ALA A 60 9.35 0.65 -6.67
C ALA A 60 10.59 1.42 -6.22
N TYR A 61 10.94 1.36 -4.95
CA TYR A 61 12.07 2.06 -4.36
C TYR A 61 13.19 1.11 -4.00
N ILE A 62 14.42 1.60 -4.11
CA ILE A 62 15.60 0.97 -3.53
C ILE A 62 16.14 1.94 -2.47
N ASP A 63 15.87 1.66 -1.20
CA ASP A 63 16.25 2.56 -0.10
C ASP A 63 16.61 1.86 1.22
N HIS A 64 16.13 0.63 1.45
CA HIS A 64 16.40 -0.10 2.69
C HIS A 64 17.76 -0.80 2.67
N ASN A 65 18.13 -1.43 1.56
CA ASN A 65 19.41 -2.14 1.38
C ASN A 65 20.36 -1.40 0.43
N THR A 66 20.40 -0.07 0.52
CA THR A 66 21.32 0.76 -0.29
C THR A 66 22.77 0.36 -0.07
N LEU A 67 23.17 0.09 1.17
CA LEU A 67 24.42 -0.58 1.50
C LEU A 67 24.23 -2.09 1.37
N GLN A 68 24.63 -2.64 0.25
CA GLN A 68 24.46 -4.05 -0.04
C GLN A 68 25.45 -4.91 0.75
N SER A 69 24.95 -6.01 1.30
CA SER A 69 25.77 -7.01 1.98
C SER A 69 25.61 -8.33 1.23
N GLY A 70 26.64 -8.75 0.52
CA GLY A 70 26.56 -9.92 -0.36
C GLY A 70 25.93 -9.61 -1.72
N PHE A 71 25.62 -10.65 -2.49
CA PHE A 71 25.05 -10.55 -3.84
C PHE A 71 23.52 -10.51 -3.84
N GLU A 72 22.88 -10.97 -2.78
CA GLU A 72 21.42 -11.13 -2.70
C GLU A 72 20.69 -9.78 -2.86
N ASN A 73 21.19 -8.74 -2.21
CA ASN A 73 20.61 -7.41 -2.37
C ASN A 73 20.77 -6.86 -3.79
N ALA A 74 21.91 -7.14 -4.42
CA ALA A 74 22.14 -6.74 -5.81
C ALA A 74 21.18 -7.45 -6.78
N ASP A 75 20.92 -8.72 -6.55
CA ASP A 75 19.97 -9.52 -7.34
C ASP A 75 18.54 -9.02 -7.13
N ASP A 76 18.13 -8.73 -5.90
CA ASP A 76 16.83 -8.12 -5.59
C ASP A 76 16.67 -6.76 -6.30
N HIS A 77 17.66 -5.89 -6.24
CA HIS A 77 17.62 -4.59 -6.92
C HIS A 77 17.48 -4.75 -8.43
N ARG A 78 18.22 -5.69 -9.02
CA ARG A 78 18.13 -5.99 -10.45
C ARG A 78 16.77 -6.55 -10.83
N TYR A 79 16.26 -7.48 -10.03
CA TYR A 79 14.94 -8.07 -10.23
C TYR A 79 13.85 -6.98 -10.17
N ILE A 80 13.82 -6.17 -9.11
CA ILE A 80 12.85 -5.08 -8.92
C ILE A 80 12.89 -4.10 -10.10
N GLN A 81 14.09 -3.71 -10.57
CA GLN A 81 14.23 -2.84 -11.74
C GLN A 81 13.61 -3.45 -12.99
N THR A 82 13.83 -4.75 -13.20
CA THR A 82 13.34 -5.46 -14.38
C THR A 82 11.81 -5.59 -14.35
N VAL A 83 11.26 -5.99 -13.20
CA VAL A 83 9.82 -6.15 -12.98
C VAL A 83 9.10 -4.81 -13.07
N ALA A 84 9.66 -3.75 -12.49
CA ALA A 84 9.09 -2.41 -12.60
C ALA A 84 8.95 -1.96 -14.06
N LYS A 85 9.97 -2.21 -14.88
CA LYS A 85 9.90 -1.94 -16.32
C LYS A 85 8.86 -2.79 -17.04
N LYS A 86 8.82 -4.10 -16.75
CA LYS A 86 7.90 -5.06 -17.37
C LYS A 86 6.44 -4.69 -17.09
N HIS A 87 6.10 -4.41 -15.85
CA HIS A 87 4.71 -4.20 -15.42
C HIS A 87 4.28 -2.73 -15.37
N GLY A 88 5.14 -1.79 -15.75
CA GLY A 88 4.81 -0.37 -15.90
C GLY A 88 4.84 0.44 -14.61
N LEU A 89 5.61 -0.01 -13.61
CA LEU A 89 5.87 0.79 -12.41
C LEU A 89 7.00 1.80 -12.67
N ARG A 90 7.03 2.87 -11.88
CA ARG A 90 8.19 3.74 -11.79
C ARG A 90 9.25 3.11 -10.89
N PHE A 91 10.50 3.30 -11.23
CA PHE A 91 11.63 2.78 -10.47
C PHE A 91 12.45 3.92 -9.89
N SER A 92 12.55 3.96 -8.58
CA SER A 92 13.41 4.90 -7.84
C SER A 92 14.73 4.22 -7.48
N ARG A 93 15.82 4.72 -8.06
CA ARG A 93 17.16 4.17 -7.90
C ARG A 93 17.71 4.36 -6.49
N PRO A 94 18.70 3.53 -6.06
CA PRO A 94 19.47 3.78 -4.85
C PRO A 94 20.01 5.21 -4.81
N GLY A 95 19.98 5.82 -3.64
CA GLY A 95 20.50 7.17 -3.42
C GLY A 95 19.50 8.31 -3.65
N ASN A 96 18.29 8.03 -4.15
CA ASN A 96 17.25 9.08 -4.28
C ASN A 96 16.67 9.54 -2.93
N GLY A 97 16.80 8.75 -1.89
CA GLY A 97 16.27 9.01 -0.56
C GLY A 97 15.28 7.96 -0.09
N ILE A 98 14.80 8.14 1.13
CA ILE A 98 13.85 7.23 1.80
C ILE A 98 12.53 7.21 1.02
N CYS A 99 12.00 6.02 0.75
CA CYS A 99 10.81 5.82 -0.08
C CYS A 99 9.62 6.69 0.35
N HIS A 100 9.34 6.77 1.65
CA HIS A 100 8.22 7.56 2.16
C HIS A 100 8.40 9.05 1.91
N GLN A 101 9.58 9.61 2.19
CA GLN A 101 9.88 11.02 1.95
C GLN A 101 9.77 11.37 0.45
N VAL A 102 10.44 10.58 -0.38
CA VAL A 102 10.41 10.79 -1.84
C VAL A 102 8.99 10.67 -2.39
N HIS A 103 8.20 9.70 -1.88
CA HIS A 103 6.83 9.51 -2.34
C HIS A 103 5.94 10.70 -1.96
N LEU A 104 6.00 11.15 -0.70
CA LEU A 104 5.22 12.27 -0.22
C LEU A 104 5.56 13.57 -0.98
N GLU A 105 6.85 13.86 -1.17
CA GLU A 105 7.31 15.09 -1.81
C GLU A 105 6.97 15.15 -3.31
N ARG A 106 7.02 14.02 -4.01
CA ARG A 106 6.93 13.99 -5.46
C ARG A 106 5.59 13.51 -5.99
N PHE A 107 4.91 12.64 -5.27
CA PHE A 107 3.72 11.93 -5.77
C PHE A 107 2.52 12.03 -4.85
N GLY A 108 2.71 12.45 -3.60
CA GLY A 108 1.64 12.55 -2.63
C GLY A 108 0.56 13.53 -3.09
N LYS A 109 -0.71 13.11 -2.99
CA LYS A 109 -1.87 13.91 -3.36
C LYS A 109 -2.95 13.76 -2.30
N PRO A 110 -3.38 14.85 -1.63
CA PRO A 110 -4.49 14.80 -0.68
C PRO A 110 -5.73 14.14 -1.27
N GLY A 111 -6.41 13.33 -0.48
CA GLY A 111 -7.62 12.65 -0.88
C GLY A 111 -7.42 11.36 -1.69
N LYS A 112 -6.20 10.97 -2.00
CA LYS A 112 -5.86 9.70 -2.68
C LYS A 112 -5.61 8.57 -1.69
N THR A 113 -5.75 7.33 -2.19
CA THR A 113 -5.39 6.11 -1.46
C THR A 113 -3.98 5.67 -1.83
N LEU A 114 -3.21 5.20 -0.85
CA LEU A 114 -1.89 4.62 -1.01
C LEU A 114 -1.81 3.31 -0.23
N ILE A 115 -1.42 2.22 -0.90
CA ILE A 115 -1.06 0.98 -0.23
C ILE A 115 0.43 0.70 -0.44
N GLY A 116 1.12 0.23 0.61
CA GLY A 116 2.54 -0.05 0.52
C GLY A 116 2.94 -1.29 1.29
N SER A 117 3.99 -1.98 0.83
CA SER A 117 4.58 -3.14 1.49
C SER A 117 5.47 -2.78 2.68
N ASP A 118 5.21 -1.64 3.30
CA ASP A 118 5.97 -1.11 4.42
C ASP A 118 5.07 -0.52 5.51
N SER A 119 5.43 -0.76 6.78
CA SER A 119 4.67 -0.33 7.96
C SER A 119 4.58 1.18 8.14
N HIS A 120 5.47 1.95 7.52
CA HIS A 120 5.47 3.43 7.57
C HIS A 120 4.66 4.08 6.43
N THR A 121 4.04 3.30 5.55
CA THR A 121 3.13 3.81 4.50
C THR A 121 2.06 4.78 5.04
N PRO A 122 1.49 4.58 6.25
CA PRO A 122 0.51 5.48 6.83
C PRO A 122 0.99 6.91 7.09
N THR A 123 2.29 7.19 7.07
CA THR A 123 2.83 8.56 7.15
C THR A 123 2.27 9.47 6.05
N ALA A 124 1.77 8.90 4.96
CA ALA A 124 1.05 9.62 3.90
C ALA A 124 -0.21 10.34 4.41
N GLY A 125 -0.74 9.94 5.56
CA GLY A 125 -1.82 10.65 6.25
C GLY A 125 -1.45 12.09 6.61
N GLY A 126 -0.16 12.38 6.85
CA GLY A 126 0.34 13.73 7.14
C GLY A 126 0.08 14.75 6.03
N ILE A 127 -0.11 14.31 4.79
CA ILE A 127 -0.48 15.15 3.66
C ILE A 127 -1.92 14.89 3.18
N GLY A 128 -2.74 14.21 4.00
CA GLY A 128 -4.14 13.97 3.69
C GLY A 128 -4.40 12.85 2.68
N MET A 129 -3.54 11.84 2.57
CA MET A 129 -3.83 10.60 1.88
C MET A 129 -4.41 9.55 2.84
N LEU A 130 -5.10 8.55 2.31
CA LEU A 130 -5.39 7.32 3.03
C LEU A 130 -4.24 6.34 2.76
N GLY A 131 -3.22 6.35 3.63
CA GLY A 131 -2.07 5.47 3.56
C GLY A 131 -2.27 4.19 4.36
N MET A 132 -1.98 3.04 3.76
CA MET A 132 -2.15 1.72 4.36
C MET A 132 -0.89 0.89 4.16
N GLY A 133 -0.31 0.37 5.26
CA GLY A 133 0.73 -0.65 5.21
C GLY A 133 0.09 -2.03 5.09
N ALA A 134 0.61 -2.89 4.23
CA ALA A 134 0.01 -4.19 3.96
C ALA A 134 1.06 -5.22 3.52
N GLY A 135 0.71 -6.50 3.55
CA GLY A 135 1.57 -7.56 3.04
C GLY A 135 1.73 -7.52 1.52
N GLY A 136 2.77 -8.21 1.01
CA GLY A 136 3.08 -8.20 -0.43
C GLY A 136 1.92 -8.64 -1.30
N LEU A 137 1.14 -9.62 -0.85
CA LEU A 137 -0.01 -10.12 -1.57
C LEU A 137 -1.15 -9.08 -1.65
N ASP A 138 -1.37 -8.33 -0.56
CA ASP A 138 -2.39 -7.28 -0.53
C ASP A 138 -2.00 -6.11 -1.45
N VAL A 139 -0.70 -5.80 -1.51
CA VAL A 139 -0.18 -4.81 -2.47
C VAL A 139 -0.37 -5.30 -3.90
N ALA A 140 -0.15 -6.60 -4.16
CA ALA A 140 -0.38 -7.20 -5.47
C ALA A 140 -1.86 -7.11 -5.87
N ASP A 141 -2.79 -7.36 -4.96
CA ASP A 141 -4.22 -7.13 -5.21
C ASP A 141 -4.54 -5.67 -5.53
N GLY A 142 -3.89 -4.72 -4.84
CA GLY A 142 -3.98 -3.30 -5.15
C GLY A 142 -3.61 -2.97 -6.60
N TRP A 143 -2.64 -3.67 -7.18
CA TRP A 143 -2.23 -3.49 -8.58
C TRP A 143 -3.27 -3.97 -9.61
N VAL A 144 -4.11 -4.92 -9.24
CA VAL A 144 -5.17 -5.42 -10.15
C VAL A 144 -6.24 -4.37 -10.41
N GLY A 145 -6.39 -3.41 -9.52
CA GLY A 145 -7.38 -2.33 -9.64
C GLY A 145 -8.84 -2.76 -9.38
N THR A 146 -9.06 -3.99 -8.89
CA THR A 146 -10.39 -4.54 -8.59
C THR A 146 -10.89 -4.23 -7.19
N GLY A 147 -10.08 -3.53 -6.39
CA GLY A 147 -10.42 -3.13 -5.04
C GLY A 147 -9.68 -3.96 -3.98
N PHE A 148 -9.00 -3.26 -3.11
CA PHE A 148 -8.40 -3.83 -1.92
C PHE A 148 -9.49 -4.05 -0.86
N ILE A 149 -9.61 -5.27 -0.34
CA ILE A 149 -10.64 -5.62 0.64
C ILE A 149 -10.14 -5.30 2.04
N ILE A 150 -10.84 -4.41 2.73
CA ILE A 150 -10.59 -4.10 4.15
C ILE A 150 -11.69 -4.75 4.98
N GLN A 151 -11.30 -5.63 5.89
CA GLN A 151 -12.17 -6.14 6.94
C GLN A 151 -11.93 -5.35 8.23
N ASN A 152 -12.99 -5.13 8.98
CA ASN A 152 -12.92 -4.46 10.28
C ASN A 152 -12.33 -3.04 10.20
N ILE A 153 -13.12 -2.07 9.73
CA ILE A 153 -12.83 -0.68 10.09
C ILE A 153 -13.24 -0.52 11.55
N PRO A 154 -12.32 -0.63 12.53
CA PRO A 154 -12.69 -0.47 13.92
C PRO A 154 -13.16 0.97 14.15
N ASN A 155 -13.79 1.22 15.28
CA ASN A 155 -14.42 2.47 15.74
C ASN A 155 -13.52 3.75 15.74
N ALA A 156 -12.56 3.90 14.84
CA ALA A 156 -11.76 5.14 14.69
C ALA A 156 -12.63 6.38 14.44
N ALA A 157 -13.85 6.18 13.93
CA ALA A 157 -14.80 7.26 13.72
C ALA A 157 -15.40 7.84 15.01
N ARG A 158 -15.21 7.22 16.18
CA ARG A 158 -15.85 7.68 17.44
C ARG A 158 -14.96 8.54 18.34
N ARG A 159 -13.67 8.63 18.12
CA ARG A 159 -12.83 9.53 18.94
C ARG A 159 -12.67 10.87 18.22
N GLN A 160 -13.58 11.78 18.55
CA GLN A 160 -13.40 13.19 18.31
C GLN A 160 -12.17 13.70 19.04
N GLY A 161 -11.31 14.40 18.29
CA GLY A 161 -10.33 15.31 18.84
C GLY A 161 -9.10 14.61 19.40
N VAL A 162 -8.08 14.68 18.66
CA VAL A 162 -6.65 14.76 18.91
C VAL A 162 -5.95 14.05 17.75
N LEU A 163 -5.04 14.73 17.13
CA LEU A 163 -3.98 14.22 16.23
C LEU A 163 -3.10 13.21 17.01
N GLN A 164 -3.61 12.05 17.28
CA GLN A 164 -2.83 10.91 17.76
C GLN A 164 -3.08 9.77 16.79
N GLY A 165 -1.97 9.25 16.25
CA GLY A 165 -1.99 8.09 15.38
C GLY A 165 -2.79 6.95 16.02
N VAL A 166 -3.82 6.50 15.33
CA VAL A 166 -4.62 5.36 15.78
C VAL A 166 -4.04 4.14 15.09
N TYR A 167 -3.40 3.29 15.86
CA TYR A 167 -3.00 1.96 15.42
C TYR A 167 -4.26 1.11 15.31
N GLN A 168 -4.53 0.59 14.14
CA GLN A 168 -5.60 -0.38 13.93
C GLN A 168 -5.03 -1.62 13.26
N THR A 169 -5.16 -2.74 13.93
CA THR A 169 -4.95 -4.05 13.34
C THR A 169 -6.18 -4.38 12.50
N GLY A 170 -6.04 -4.28 11.19
CA GLY A 170 -7.02 -4.79 10.25
C GLY A 170 -6.63 -6.21 9.85
N VAL A 171 -7.53 -7.16 10.02
CA VAL A 171 -7.35 -8.50 9.46
C VAL A 171 -7.83 -8.45 8.02
N VAL A 172 -6.93 -8.63 7.07
CA VAL A 172 -7.27 -8.81 5.66
C VAL A 172 -7.54 -10.30 5.46
N GLN A 173 -8.77 -10.68 5.19
CA GLN A 173 -9.10 -12.05 4.79
C GLN A 173 -9.32 -12.12 3.28
N LYS A 174 -8.71 -13.10 2.66
CA LYS A 174 -8.98 -13.49 1.28
C LYS A 174 -10.11 -14.50 1.18
N PRO A 175 -10.82 -14.55 0.06
CA PRO A 175 -11.74 -15.65 -0.19
C PRO A 175 -10.96 -16.96 -0.24
N VAL A 176 -11.42 -17.89 0.58
CA VAL A 176 -11.12 -19.33 0.68
C VAL A 176 -9.77 -19.80 0.11
N GLY A 177 -8.80 -20.05 1.02
CA GLY A 177 -7.62 -20.87 0.72
C GLY A 177 -6.25 -20.30 1.09
N HIS A 178 -6.15 -19.09 1.63
CA HIS A 178 -4.87 -18.51 2.01
C HIS A 178 -4.78 -18.15 3.49
N GLN A 179 -3.58 -18.37 4.07
CA GLN A 179 -3.27 -18.08 5.47
C GLN A 179 -3.52 -16.62 5.84
N GLN A 180 -4.06 -16.40 7.03
CA GLN A 180 -4.21 -15.08 7.64
C GLN A 180 -2.85 -14.43 7.86
N TYR A 181 -2.64 -13.28 7.25
CA TYR A 181 -1.59 -12.35 7.65
C TYR A 181 -2.25 -11.15 8.31
N ALA A 182 -1.89 -10.89 9.56
CA ALA A 182 -2.26 -9.66 10.24
C ALA A 182 -1.41 -8.53 9.66
N GLY A 183 -2.02 -7.62 8.95
CA GLY A 183 -1.41 -6.37 8.53
C GLY A 183 -1.88 -5.24 9.45
N ASP A 184 -0.98 -4.44 9.94
CA ASP A 184 -1.32 -3.23 10.68
C ASP A 184 -1.70 -2.14 9.68
N VAL A 185 -2.95 -1.71 9.71
CA VAL A 185 -3.40 -0.52 8.98
C VAL A 185 -3.31 0.66 9.92
N LEU A 186 -2.31 1.51 9.71
CA LEU A 186 -2.19 2.78 10.40
C LEU A 186 -2.90 3.85 9.58
N ILE A 187 -3.99 4.40 10.10
CA ILE A 187 -4.65 5.57 9.53
C ILE A 187 -4.32 6.77 10.41
N LEU A 188 -3.50 7.66 9.92
CA LEU A 188 -3.19 8.94 10.57
C LEU A 188 -4.31 9.95 10.39
#